data_460e738182fcd83d677e1352df2f2c50
#
_entry.id   460e738182fcd83d677e1352df2f2c50
#
_cell.length_a   1.000
_cell.length_b   1.000
_cell.length_c   1.000
_cell.angle_alpha   90.00
_cell.angle_beta   90.00
_cell.angle_gamma   90.00
#
_symmetry.space_group_name_H-M   'P 1'
#
loop_
_entity.id
_entity.type
_entity.pdbx_description
1 polymer ?
#
loop_
_entity_poly.entity_id
_entity_poly.type
_entity_poly.pdbx_seq_one_letter_code
_entity_poly.pdbx_strand_id
1 'polypeptide(L)'
;MALMDDAELKARTKRTSQKLFSTLKGGSGFESWKRFDKGLARELSIFFTGVMYSREVISQKQRELCAVAALTALHRPNEVRAHIHAALNVGATRQEVAEVIFQMVTYGGMPVVVDALEVYGQVLAERGEPFPAEEPSR
;
A
#
# COMPACT_ATOMS: atom_id res chain seq x y z
N MET A 1 -6.72 -9.04 26.86
CA MET A 1 -5.83 -8.17 26.08
C MET A 1 -5.82 -6.80 26.77
N ALA A 2 -4.68 -6.38 27.31
CA ALA A 2 -4.56 -5.05 27.89
C ALA A 2 -4.83 -4.00 26.80
N LEU A 3 -5.67 -3.00 27.12
CA LEU A 3 -5.86 -1.86 26.22
C LEU A 3 -4.52 -1.12 26.12
N MET A 4 -4.08 -0.87 24.90
CA MET A 4 -2.84 -0.16 24.66
C MET A 4 -2.98 1.28 25.14
N ASP A 5 -1.93 1.83 25.78
CA ASP A 5 -1.88 3.23 26.18
C ASP A 5 -2.02 4.14 24.95
N ASP A 6 -2.73 5.24 25.11
CA ASP A 6 -2.98 6.24 24.06
C ASP A 6 -1.68 6.80 23.46
N ALA A 7 -0.64 6.98 24.26
CA ALA A 7 0.67 7.46 23.80
C ALA A 7 1.37 6.43 22.89
N GLU A 8 1.37 5.18 23.30
CA GLU A 8 1.93 4.09 22.50
C GLU A 8 1.14 3.87 21.21
N LEU A 9 -0.19 3.94 21.25
CA LEU A 9 -1.03 3.83 20.06
C LEU A 9 -0.73 4.95 19.04
N LYS A 10 -0.57 6.18 19.48
CA LYS A 10 -0.17 7.31 18.63
C LYS A 10 1.21 7.12 18.05
N ALA A 11 2.18 6.71 18.86
CA ALA A 11 3.55 6.45 18.42
C ALA A 11 3.58 5.33 17.35
N ARG A 12 2.86 4.26 17.58
CA ARG A 12 2.71 3.13 16.66
C ARG A 12 2.05 3.53 15.35
N THR A 13 0.98 4.30 15.40
CA THR A 13 0.31 4.87 14.23
C THR A 13 1.29 5.66 13.36
N LYS A 14 2.07 6.53 13.99
CA LYS A 14 3.07 7.35 13.29
C LYS A 14 4.17 6.50 12.65
N ARG A 15 4.75 5.55 13.40
CA ARG A 15 5.80 4.65 12.88
C ARG A 15 5.31 3.86 11.67
N THR A 16 4.12 3.24 11.76
CA THR A 16 3.55 2.45 10.68
C THR A 16 3.27 3.31 9.44
N SER A 17 2.65 4.46 9.62
CA SER A 17 2.36 5.38 8.52
C SER A 17 3.65 5.86 7.81
N GLN A 18 4.68 6.19 8.55
CA GLN A 18 5.98 6.58 7.98
C GLN A 18 6.65 5.44 7.22
N LYS A 19 6.63 4.24 7.78
CA LYS A 19 7.21 3.05 7.13
C LYS A 19 6.55 2.74 5.79
N LEU A 20 5.24 2.83 5.72
CA LEU A 20 4.46 2.47 4.54
C LEU A 20 4.43 3.58 3.49
N PHE A 21 4.16 4.81 3.88
CA PHE A 21 3.74 5.86 2.97
C PHE A 21 4.69 7.06 2.87
N SER A 22 5.92 6.97 3.39
CA SER A 22 6.88 8.09 3.37
C SER A 22 7.28 8.55 1.96
N THR A 23 7.21 7.67 0.97
CA THR A 23 7.55 7.98 -0.42
C THR A 23 6.36 8.44 -1.27
N LEU A 24 5.15 8.41 -0.72
CA LEU A 24 3.93 8.74 -1.44
C LEU A 24 3.81 10.27 -1.59
N LYS A 25 3.98 10.76 -2.81
CA LYS A 25 3.76 12.18 -3.13
C LYS A 25 2.26 12.48 -3.19
N GLY A 26 1.84 13.58 -2.58
CA GLY A 26 0.43 13.98 -2.51
C GLY A 26 -0.28 13.56 -1.22
N GLY A 27 0.44 12.93 -0.30
CA GLY A 27 -0.07 12.59 1.02
C GLY A 27 -0.82 11.25 1.08
N SER A 28 -1.00 10.79 2.30
CA SER A 28 -1.79 9.60 2.60
C SER A 28 -3.30 9.90 2.61
N GLY A 29 -4.13 8.88 2.76
CA GLY A 29 -5.58 9.04 2.93
C GLY A 29 -5.95 10.00 4.07
N PHE A 30 -5.13 10.09 5.13
CA PHE A 30 -5.33 11.04 6.22
C PHE A 30 -5.42 12.50 5.74
N GLU A 31 -4.56 12.92 4.80
CA GLU A 31 -4.57 14.28 4.26
C GLU A 31 -5.87 14.58 3.48
N SER A 32 -6.43 13.58 2.83
CA SER A 32 -7.73 13.69 2.17
C SER A 32 -8.88 13.78 3.18
N TRP A 33 -8.89 12.88 4.16
CA TRP A 33 -9.98 12.78 5.15
C TRP A 33 -10.06 14.02 6.06
N LYS A 34 -8.93 14.55 6.51
CA LYS A 34 -8.89 15.68 7.43
C LYS A 34 -9.48 16.97 6.85
N ARG A 35 -9.62 17.07 5.53
CA ARG A 35 -10.30 18.22 4.89
C ARG A 35 -11.80 18.23 5.15
N PHE A 36 -12.39 17.08 5.43
CA PHE A 36 -13.81 16.91 5.70
C PHE A 36 -14.10 16.83 7.20
N ASP A 37 -13.36 16.03 7.94
CA ASP A 37 -13.46 15.89 9.38
C ASP A 37 -12.11 15.48 9.98
N LYS A 38 -11.50 16.40 10.71
CA LYS A 38 -10.18 16.19 11.32
C LYS A 38 -10.21 15.17 12.47
N GLY A 39 -11.31 15.13 13.24
CA GLY A 39 -11.48 14.18 14.35
C GLY A 39 -11.61 12.77 13.82
N LEU A 40 -12.55 12.55 12.92
CA LEU A 40 -12.78 11.25 12.29
C LEU A 40 -11.54 10.78 11.51
N ALA A 41 -10.87 11.67 10.77
CA ALA A 41 -9.64 11.33 10.06
C ALA A 41 -8.56 10.78 10.99
N ARG A 42 -8.42 11.36 12.19
CA ARG A 42 -7.49 10.86 13.21
C ARG A 42 -7.88 9.46 13.69
N GLU A 43 -9.14 9.22 13.99
CA GLU A 43 -9.63 7.91 14.44
C GLU A 43 -9.44 6.83 13.37
N LEU A 44 -9.77 7.14 12.11
CA LEU A 44 -9.54 6.25 10.97
C LEU A 44 -8.05 5.95 10.77
N SER A 45 -7.18 6.94 10.91
CA SER A 45 -5.73 6.74 10.82
C SER A 45 -5.19 5.85 11.93
N ILE A 46 -5.68 6.04 13.17
CA ILE A 46 -5.34 5.16 14.31
C ILE A 46 -5.79 3.72 14.03
N PHE A 47 -7.03 3.54 13.60
CA PHE A 47 -7.54 2.21 13.26
C PHE A 47 -6.72 1.56 12.15
N PHE A 48 -6.50 2.27 11.04
CA PHE A 48 -5.82 1.74 9.86
C PHE A 48 -4.34 1.45 10.14
N THR A 49 -3.55 2.44 10.53
CA THR A 49 -2.10 2.29 10.68
C THR A 49 -1.67 1.88 12.09
N GLY A 50 -2.40 2.25 13.11
CA GLY A 50 -2.07 1.95 14.50
C GLY A 50 -2.59 0.59 14.98
N VAL A 51 -3.70 0.13 14.45
CA VAL A 51 -4.34 -1.13 14.87
C VAL A 51 -4.17 -2.21 13.81
N MET A 52 -4.68 -2.01 12.60
CA MET A 52 -4.70 -3.05 11.56
C MET A 52 -3.33 -3.30 10.94
N TYR A 53 -2.70 -2.27 10.37
CA TYR A 53 -1.45 -2.41 9.63
C TYR A 53 -0.21 -2.55 10.50
N SER A 54 -0.29 -2.25 11.78
CA SER A 54 0.80 -2.49 12.72
C SER A 54 0.89 -3.93 13.26
N ARG A 55 -0.09 -4.78 12.93
CA ARG A 55 -0.08 -6.20 13.35
C ARG A 55 0.98 -6.98 12.58
N GLU A 56 1.70 -7.86 13.29
CA GLU A 56 2.81 -8.65 12.74
C GLU A 56 2.49 -10.15 12.60
N VAL A 57 1.20 -10.51 12.56
CA VAL A 57 0.76 -11.90 12.33
C VAL A 57 1.17 -12.39 10.94
N ILE A 58 1.12 -11.51 9.96
CA ILE A 58 1.77 -11.64 8.65
C ILE A 58 2.77 -10.50 8.49
N SER A 59 3.80 -10.70 7.68
CA SER A 59 4.79 -9.64 7.43
C SER A 59 4.16 -8.42 6.77
N GLN A 60 4.76 -7.25 6.93
CA GLN A 60 4.29 -6.04 6.25
C GLN A 60 4.34 -6.20 4.72
N LYS A 61 5.36 -6.88 4.20
CA LYS A 61 5.44 -7.22 2.78
C LYS A 61 4.24 -8.04 2.31
N GLN A 62 3.91 -9.11 3.00
CA GLN A 62 2.73 -9.94 2.67
C GLN A 62 1.44 -9.12 2.75
N ARG A 63 1.29 -8.28 3.77
CA ARG A 63 0.12 -7.43 3.96
C ARG A 63 -0.07 -6.46 2.78
N GLU A 64 1.00 -5.80 2.36
CA GLU A 64 0.94 -4.86 1.24
C GLU A 64 0.74 -5.55 -0.12
N LEU A 65 1.34 -6.72 -0.35
CA LEU A 65 1.06 -7.52 -1.54
C LEU A 65 -0.42 -7.97 -1.60
N CYS A 66 -1.01 -8.36 -0.46
CA CYS A 66 -2.45 -8.63 -0.37
C CYS A 66 -3.30 -7.38 -0.69
N ALA A 67 -2.89 -6.21 -0.22
CA ALA A 67 -3.58 -4.96 -0.53
C ALA A 67 -3.51 -4.63 -2.02
N VAL A 68 -2.32 -4.75 -2.64
CA VAL A 68 -2.15 -4.57 -4.09
C VAL A 68 -3.06 -5.52 -4.87
N ALA A 69 -3.10 -6.81 -4.50
CA ALA A 69 -3.97 -7.80 -5.13
C ALA A 69 -5.45 -7.41 -5.04
N ALA A 70 -5.93 -7.15 -3.82
CA ALA A 70 -7.34 -6.81 -3.57
C ALA A 70 -7.76 -5.53 -4.31
N LEU A 71 -6.95 -4.48 -4.25
CA LEU A 71 -7.27 -3.19 -4.87
C LEU A 71 -7.16 -3.24 -6.39
N THR A 72 -6.28 -4.07 -6.95
CA THR A 72 -6.25 -4.36 -8.39
C THR A 72 -7.54 -5.02 -8.83
N ALA A 73 -7.94 -6.11 -8.16
CA ALA A 73 -9.17 -6.85 -8.51
C ALA A 73 -10.43 -5.99 -8.32
N LEU A 74 -10.46 -5.10 -7.33
CA LEU A 74 -11.55 -4.14 -7.09
C LEU A 74 -11.52 -2.92 -8.02
N HIS A 75 -10.53 -2.83 -8.89
CA HIS A 75 -10.31 -1.70 -9.80
C HIS A 75 -10.24 -0.35 -9.06
N ARG A 76 -9.25 -0.22 -8.17
CA ARG A 76 -9.00 0.98 -7.36
C ARG A 76 -7.61 1.56 -7.65
N PRO A 77 -7.40 2.18 -8.83
CA PRO A 77 -6.06 2.59 -9.29
C PRO A 77 -5.36 3.58 -8.35
N ASN A 78 -6.09 4.52 -7.75
CA ASN A 78 -5.50 5.49 -6.83
C ASN A 78 -4.97 4.83 -5.56
N GLU A 79 -5.73 3.88 -5.01
CA GLU A 79 -5.35 3.13 -3.83
C GLU A 79 -4.25 2.10 -4.15
N VAL A 80 -4.31 1.46 -5.31
CA VAL A 80 -3.23 0.58 -5.82
C VAL A 80 -1.90 1.33 -5.83
N ARG A 81 -1.88 2.57 -6.33
CA ARG A 81 -0.68 3.40 -6.33
C ARG A 81 -0.06 3.55 -4.94
N ALA A 82 -0.85 3.88 -3.94
CA ALA A 82 -0.37 4.03 -2.57
C ALA A 82 0.21 2.73 -2.01
N HIS A 83 -0.46 1.62 -2.25
CA HIS A 83 -0.05 0.31 -1.73
C HIS A 83 1.12 -0.31 -2.51
N ILE A 84 1.33 0.02 -3.78
CA ILE A 84 2.56 -0.32 -4.49
C ILE A 84 3.77 0.40 -3.86
N HIS A 85 3.66 1.71 -3.58
CA HIS A 85 4.70 2.43 -2.82
C HIS A 85 4.99 1.75 -1.48
N ALA A 86 3.95 1.42 -0.73
CA ALA A 86 4.08 0.77 0.57
C ALA A 86 4.73 -0.62 0.46
N ALA A 87 4.33 -1.44 -0.51
CA ALA A 87 4.91 -2.77 -0.75
C ALA A 87 6.42 -2.69 -1.02
N LEU A 88 6.83 -1.79 -1.90
CA LEU A 88 8.24 -1.55 -2.20
C LEU A 88 9.01 -1.01 -0.98
N ASN A 89 8.40 -0.15 -0.18
CA ASN A 89 8.99 0.40 1.04
C ASN A 89 9.24 -0.66 2.13
N VAL A 90 8.46 -1.73 2.14
CA VAL A 90 8.60 -2.82 3.13
C VAL A 90 9.29 -4.06 2.54
N GLY A 91 9.97 -3.93 1.41
CA GLY A 91 10.87 -4.93 0.86
C GLY A 91 10.26 -5.90 -0.15
N ALA A 92 9.10 -5.59 -0.72
CA ALA A 92 8.64 -6.31 -1.91
C ALA A 92 9.57 -6.00 -3.09
N THR A 93 9.92 -7.01 -3.85
CA THR A 93 10.66 -6.83 -5.09
C THR A 93 9.75 -6.32 -6.20
N ARG A 94 10.33 -5.69 -7.22
CA ARG A 94 9.58 -5.27 -8.41
C ARG A 94 8.87 -6.44 -9.09
N GLN A 95 9.51 -7.60 -9.11
CA GLN A 95 8.96 -8.81 -9.68
C GLN A 95 7.77 -9.35 -8.86
N GLU A 96 7.87 -9.35 -7.52
CA GLU A 96 6.76 -9.76 -6.65
C GLU A 96 5.53 -8.87 -6.86
N VAL A 97 5.70 -7.56 -6.98
CA VAL A 97 4.58 -6.64 -7.24
C VAL A 97 3.96 -6.90 -8.61
N ALA A 98 4.77 -7.06 -9.66
CA ALA A 98 4.27 -7.37 -11.00
C ALA A 98 3.50 -8.69 -11.03
N GLU A 99 4.05 -9.74 -10.42
CA GLU A 99 3.44 -11.07 -10.38
C GLU A 99 2.09 -11.06 -9.69
N VAL A 100 1.97 -10.36 -8.56
CA VAL A 100 0.71 -10.20 -7.84
C VAL A 100 -0.34 -9.47 -8.69
N ILE A 101 0.05 -8.44 -9.42
CA ILE A 101 -0.87 -7.74 -10.34
C ILE A 101 -1.31 -8.66 -11.48
N PHE A 102 -0.39 -9.38 -12.12
CA PHE A 102 -0.72 -10.33 -13.19
C PHE A 102 -1.66 -11.44 -12.72
N GLN A 103 -1.45 -11.96 -11.52
CA GLN A 103 -2.33 -12.99 -10.96
C GLN A 103 -3.80 -12.55 -10.89
N MET A 104 -4.06 -11.25 -10.77
CA MET A 104 -5.42 -10.71 -10.68
C MET A 104 -6.21 -10.84 -11.99
N VAL A 105 -5.59 -11.23 -13.10
CA VAL A 105 -6.31 -11.54 -14.35
C VAL A 105 -7.34 -12.66 -14.13
N THR A 106 -7.04 -13.59 -13.24
CA THR A 106 -7.90 -14.72 -12.89
C THR A 106 -9.17 -14.27 -12.13
N TYR A 107 -9.08 -13.20 -11.35
CA TYR A 107 -10.15 -12.77 -10.44
C TYR A 107 -10.88 -11.51 -10.91
N GLY A 108 -10.16 -10.55 -11.50
CA GLY A 108 -10.71 -9.26 -11.91
C GLY A 108 -10.77 -9.06 -13.44
N GLY A 109 -10.11 -9.94 -14.20
CA GLY A 109 -10.02 -9.84 -15.66
C GLY A 109 -8.87 -8.95 -16.15
N MET A 110 -8.60 -8.99 -17.44
CA MET A 110 -7.48 -8.29 -18.06
C MET A 110 -7.53 -6.75 -17.91
N PRO A 111 -8.69 -6.08 -18.04
CA PRO A 111 -8.71 -4.62 -17.96
C PRO A 111 -8.18 -4.06 -16.65
N VAL A 112 -8.51 -4.66 -15.51
CA VAL A 112 -8.02 -4.18 -14.19
C VAL A 112 -6.52 -4.42 -14.04
N VAL A 113 -5.98 -5.47 -14.65
CA VAL A 113 -4.54 -5.75 -14.67
C VAL A 113 -3.80 -4.72 -15.50
N VAL A 114 -4.30 -4.38 -16.68
CA VAL A 114 -3.70 -3.35 -17.54
C VAL A 114 -3.61 -2.01 -16.81
N ASP A 115 -4.71 -1.57 -16.20
CA ASP A 115 -4.75 -0.31 -15.46
C ASP A 115 -3.80 -0.32 -14.26
N ALA A 116 -3.72 -1.43 -13.52
CA ALA A 116 -2.81 -1.55 -12.40
C ALA A 116 -1.33 -1.57 -12.81
N LEU A 117 -0.99 -2.20 -13.96
CA LEU A 117 0.36 -2.19 -14.52
C LEU A 117 0.76 -0.78 -14.98
N GLU A 118 -0.17 -0.02 -15.55
CA GLU A 118 0.07 1.38 -15.91
C GLU A 118 0.39 2.22 -14.67
N VAL A 119 -0.41 2.09 -13.62
CA VAL A 119 -0.16 2.73 -12.32
C VAL A 119 1.20 2.31 -11.77
N TYR A 120 1.55 1.03 -11.87
CA TYR A 120 2.84 0.52 -11.41
C TYR A 120 4.01 1.14 -12.19
N GLY A 121 3.90 1.26 -13.50
CA GLY A 121 4.89 1.96 -14.32
C GLY A 121 5.11 3.41 -13.88
N GLN A 122 4.04 4.13 -13.56
CA GLN A 122 4.10 5.49 -13.03
C GLN A 122 4.81 5.55 -11.67
N VAL A 123 4.50 4.63 -10.76
CA VAL A 123 5.16 4.54 -9.45
C VAL A 123 6.66 4.29 -9.60
N LEU A 124 7.07 3.38 -10.49
CA LEU A 124 8.49 3.11 -10.73
C LEU A 124 9.21 4.34 -11.31
N ALA A 125 8.58 5.06 -12.22
CA ALA A 125 9.13 6.30 -12.76
C ALA A 125 9.30 7.37 -11.67
N GLU A 126 8.32 7.54 -10.79
CA GLU A 126 8.37 8.46 -9.64
C GLU A 126 9.51 8.10 -8.66
N ARG A 127 9.82 6.83 -8.54
CA ARG A 127 10.91 6.32 -7.67
C ARG A 127 12.27 6.33 -8.34
N GLY A 128 12.34 6.64 -9.63
CA GLY A 128 13.59 6.56 -10.42
C GLY A 128 14.04 5.12 -10.67
N GLU A 129 13.13 4.17 -10.70
CA GLU A 129 13.35 2.74 -10.90
C GLU A 129 12.77 2.30 -12.26
N PRO A 130 13.44 2.56 -13.39
CA PRO A 130 12.86 2.36 -14.72
C PRO A 130 12.57 0.88 -15.05
N PHE A 131 11.57 0.67 -15.90
CA PHE A 131 11.35 -0.58 -16.61
C PHE A 131 12.32 -0.73 -17.80
N PRO A 132 12.61 -1.98 -18.24
CA PRO A 132 12.12 -3.23 -17.68
C PRO A 132 12.92 -3.67 -16.46
N ALA A 133 12.25 -4.28 -15.48
CA ALA A 133 12.96 -5.15 -14.55
C ALA A 133 13.63 -6.26 -15.38
N GLU A 134 14.83 -6.68 -14.99
CA GLU A 134 15.49 -7.84 -15.61
C GLU A 134 14.52 -9.00 -15.69
N GLU A 135 14.48 -9.70 -16.84
CA GLU A 135 13.60 -10.86 -16.99
C GLU A 135 13.89 -11.87 -15.87
N PRO A 136 12.86 -12.41 -15.20
CA PRO A 136 13.08 -13.45 -14.22
C PRO A 136 13.77 -14.62 -14.90
N SER A 137 14.89 -15.07 -14.34
CA SER A 137 15.51 -16.32 -14.77
C SER A 137 14.49 -17.46 -14.64
N ARG A 138 14.15 -18.07 -15.75
CA ARG A 138 13.24 -19.24 -15.80
C ARG A 138 13.87 -20.43 -15.12
#